data_9e4e63e452e99c9ed5955b0a7fc2854f
#
_entry.id   9e4e63e452e99c9ed5955b0a7fc2854f
#
_cell.length_a   1.000
_cell.length_b   1.000
_cell.length_c   1.000
_cell.angle_alpha   90.00
_cell.angle_beta   90.00
_cell.angle_gamma   90.00
#
_symmetry.space_group_name_H-M   'P 1'
#
loop_
_entity.id
_entity.type
_entity.pdbx_description
1 polymer ?
#
loop_
_entity_poly.entity_id
_entity_poly.type
_entity_poly.pdbx_seq_one_letter_code
_entity_poly.pdbx_strand_id
1 'polypeptide(L)'
;VSRGFTPNPDVMCNKLIKFGCFEQQVGKDFDFTATGHYATTVLRNGKTWLGTALDPIKDQTDFLAQIDYLQVSKLMFPLGGLMKREVRDIALRAKLPSARRRDSQGICFLGKINYNDFVRRFLGEKEGRIVELETGKILGAHRGYWFHTIGQRKGLGLSGGPWFVVRKDTDENVIYVSRGYDTELQYGHEFGMQDFHFITENPWEGVKEAIPVTFKIRHAPEFIRGKLLRDETGCLIVSEEKLQGIAPGQFGVV
;
A
#
# COMPACT_ATOMS: atom_id res chain seq x y z
N VAL A 1 -11.90 1.41 -7.14
CA VAL A 1 -11.53 0.90 -8.47
C VAL A 1 -12.38 1.57 -9.56
N SER A 2 -13.71 1.64 -9.38
CA SER A 2 -14.64 2.27 -10.33
C SER A 2 -14.42 3.77 -10.60
N ARG A 3 -13.65 4.46 -9.77
CA ARG A 3 -13.23 5.86 -9.94
C ARG A 3 -11.78 5.99 -10.43
N GLY A 4 -11.20 4.92 -10.99
CA GLY A 4 -9.79 4.91 -11.42
C GLY A 4 -8.77 4.72 -10.30
N PHE A 5 -9.17 4.76 -9.02
CA PHE A 5 -8.28 4.60 -7.87
C PHE A 5 -7.75 3.18 -7.72
N THR A 6 -6.54 3.08 -7.17
CA THR A 6 -5.90 1.81 -6.80
C THR A 6 -6.02 1.63 -5.28
N PRO A 7 -7.05 0.92 -4.77
CA PRO A 7 -7.24 0.75 -3.34
C PRO A 7 -6.24 -0.24 -2.74
N ASN A 8 -5.98 -0.08 -1.44
CA ASN A 8 -5.33 -1.11 -0.63
C ASN A 8 -6.34 -1.64 0.40
N PRO A 9 -7.03 -2.75 0.12
CA PRO A 9 -8.05 -3.29 1.01
C PRO A 9 -7.48 -3.85 2.32
N ASP A 10 -6.20 -4.25 2.37
CA ASP A 10 -5.58 -4.77 3.60
C ASP A 10 -5.44 -3.67 4.66
N VAL A 11 -5.12 -2.43 4.27
CA VAL A 11 -5.08 -1.27 5.18
C VAL A 11 -6.45 -1.06 5.82
N MET A 12 -7.49 -1.04 5.01
CA MET A 12 -8.86 -0.85 5.51
C MET A 12 -9.37 -2.04 6.31
N CYS A 13 -8.95 -3.26 5.97
CA CYS A 13 -9.27 -4.46 6.75
C CYS A 13 -8.65 -4.38 8.16
N ASN A 14 -7.42 -3.95 8.27
CA ASN A 14 -6.77 -3.77 9.58
C ASN A 14 -7.53 -2.75 10.41
N LYS A 15 -7.83 -1.56 9.87
CA LYS A 15 -8.57 -0.50 10.56
C LYS A 15 -9.97 -0.94 10.99
N LEU A 16 -10.77 -1.44 10.04
CA LEU A 16 -12.21 -1.62 10.23
C LEU A 16 -12.59 -2.99 10.81
N ILE A 17 -11.89 -4.04 10.42
CA ILE A 17 -12.26 -5.42 10.79
C ILE A 17 -11.39 -5.94 11.93
N LYS A 18 -10.05 -6.04 11.71
CA LYS A 18 -9.15 -6.69 12.67
C LYS A 18 -9.02 -5.89 13.97
N PHE A 19 -8.92 -4.56 13.87
CA PHE A 19 -8.73 -3.68 15.04
C PHE A 19 -9.94 -2.76 15.28
N GLY A 20 -10.97 -2.86 14.44
CA GLY A 20 -12.25 -2.20 14.62
C GLY A 20 -13.29 -3.19 15.15
N CYS A 21 -13.99 -3.92 14.27
CA CYS A 21 -15.06 -4.83 14.66
C CYS A 21 -14.61 -5.90 15.66
N PHE A 22 -13.43 -6.52 15.48
CA PHE A 22 -12.93 -7.52 16.43
C PHE A 22 -12.73 -6.90 17.82
N GLU A 23 -12.13 -5.71 17.90
CA GLU A 23 -11.91 -5.03 19.18
C GLU A 23 -13.25 -4.72 19.88
N GLN A 24 -14.25 -4.28 19.14
CA GLN A 24 -15.59 -3.99 19.68
C GLN A 24 -16.33 -5.24 20.17
N GLN A 25 -16.14 -6.38 19.50
CA GLN A 25 -16.87 -7.59 19.81
C GLN A 25 -16.16 -8.48 20.85
N VAL A 26 -14.85 -8.58 20.78
CA VAL A 26 -14.03 -9.52 21.56
C VAL A 26 -12.92 -8.78 22.32
N GLY A 27 -12.15 -7.96 21.67
CA GLY A 27 -10.95 -7.32 22.23
C GLY A 27 -11.24 -6.39 23.42
N LYS A 28 -12.47 -5.86 23.51
CA LYS A 28 -12.92 -5.03 24.64
C LYS A 28 -12.78 -5.71 26.01
N ASP A 29 -12.84 -7.04 26.03
CA ASP A 29 -12.77 -7.84 27.25
C ASP A 29 -11.33 -8.21 27.67
N PHE A 30 -10.33 -7.74 26.92
CA PHE A 30 -8.90 -7.98 27.13
C PHE A 30 -8.10 -6.69 27.21
N ASP A 31 -6.98 -6.73 27.93
CA ASP A 31 -6.07 -5.58 28.04
C ASP A 31 -5.33 -5.33 26.73
N PHE A 32 -4.94 -6.40 26.01
CA PHE A 32 -4.20 -6.33 24.75
C PHE A 32 -4.69 -7.32 23.72
N THR A 33 -4.57 -6.92 22.44
CA THR A 33 -4.77 -7.79 21.29
C THR A 33 -3.44 -8.08 20.62
N ALA A 34 -2.98 -9.33 20.71
CA ALA A 34 -1.76 -9.78 20.03
C ALA A 34 -2.04 -10.16 18.58
N THR A 35 -1.16 -9.76 17.67
CA THR A 35 -1.29 -10.07 16.24
C THR A 35 0.03 -10.47 15.61
N GLY A 36 -0.03 -11.30 14.56
CA GLY A 36 1.14 -11.77 13.82
C GLY A 36 1.72 -10.79 12.80
N HIS A 37 1.35 -9.51 12.85
CA HIS A 37 1.98 -8.51 11.99
C HIS A 37 3.44 -8.29 12.38
N TYR A 38 4.28 -8.08 11.37
CA TYR A 38 5.65 -7.63 11.54
C TYR A 38 5.65 -6.11 11.70
N ALA A 39 5.51 -5.67 12.93
CA ALA A 39 5.53 -4.28 13.38
C ALA A 39 6.02 -4.26 14.83
N THR A 40 6.25 -3.10 15.42
CA THR A 40 6.54 -2.92 16.83
C THR A 40 5.71 -1.77 17.40
N THR A 41 5.63 -1.72 18.73
CA THR A 41 5.17 -0.54 19.44
C THR A 41 6.29 0.00 20.32
N VAL A 42 6.42 1.31 20.39
CA VAL A 42 7.43 2.00 21.19
C VAL A 42 6.75 3.03 22.08
N LEU A 43 7.04 3.01 23.37
CA LEU A 43 6.56 4.02 24.30
C LEU A 43 7.52 5.22 24.28
N ARG A 44 7.02 6.41 23.91
CA ARG A 44 7.76 7.67 23.95
C ARG A 44 6.89 8.75 24.58
N ASN A 45 7.42 9.45 25.60
CA ASN A 45 6.71 10.52 26.31
C ASN A 45 5.31 10.11 26.79
N GLY A 46 5.18 8.88 27.29
CA GLY A 46 3.91 8.34 27.78
C GLY A 46 2.90 7.97 26.70
N LYS A 47 3.25 8.05 25.41
CA LYS A 47 2.39 7.69 24.28
C LYS A 47 2.96 6.48 23.52
N THR A 48 2.06 5.63 23.04
CA THR A 48 2.40 4.48 22.20
C THR A 48 2.56 4.90 20.75
N TRP A 49 3.66 4.57 20.15
CA TRP A 49 3.97 4.80 18.73
C TRP A 49 4.06 3.49 17.98
N LEU A 50 3.57 3.46 16.76
CA LEU A 50 3.82 2.36 15.84
C LEU A 50 5.26 2.44 15.33
N GLY A 51 5.99 1.33 15.36
CA GLY A 51 7.36 1.22 14.89
C GLY A 51 7.52 0.11 13.85
N THR A 52 8.57 0.22 13.05
CA THR A 52 8.93 -0.79 12.05
C THR A 52 9.40 -2.08 12.70
N ALA A 53 9.25 -3.20 11.98
CA ALA A 53 9.79 -4.48 12.40
C ALA A 53 11.31 -4.57 12.20
N LEU A 54 11.93 -5.53 12.89
CA LEU A 54 13.35 -5.86 12.69
C LEU A 54 13.64 -6.40 11.29
N ASP A 55 12.71 -7.16 10.71
CA ASP A 55 12.82 -7.71 9.35
C ASP A 55 12.25 -6.72 8.33
N PRO A 56 13.10 -5.96 7.58
CA PRO A 56 12.63 -4.93 6.66
C PRO A 56 11.86 -5.50 5.46
N ILE A 57 12.16 -6.77 5.07
CA ILE A 57 11.45 -7.44 3.96
C ILE A 57 10.04 -7.85 4.37
N LYS A 58 9.82 -8.06 5.68
CA LYS A 58 8.53 -8.48 6.24
C LYS A 58 7.80 -7.37 6.99
N ASP A 59 8.40 -6.20 7.12
CA ASP A 59 7.77 -5.06 7.75
C ASP A 59 6.38 -4.80 7.15
N GLN A 60 5.37 -4.64 8.02
CA GLN A 60 3.97 -4.49 7.66
C GLN A 60 3.34 -3.22 8.23
N THR A 61 4.17 -2.26 8.66
CA THR A 61 3.69 -0.99 9.21
C THR A 61 2.86 -0.18 8.23
N ASP A 62 3.17 -0.29 6.93
CA ASP A 62 2.39 0.33 5.86
C ASP A 62 0.94 -0.19 5.79
N PHE A 63 0.69 -1.45 6.13
CA PHE A 63 -0.68 -1.98 6.22
C PHE A 63 -1.44 -1.49 7.46
N LEU A 64 -0.75 -0.91 8.43
CA LEU A 64 -1.30 -0.36 9.67
C LEU A 64 -1.49 1.16 9.62
N ALA A 65 -1.21 1.80 8.49
CA ALA A 65 -1.18 3.26 8.33
C ALA A 65 -2.48 3.99 8.70
N GLN A 66 -3.60 3.30 8.77
CA GLN A 66 -4.91 3.89 9.05
C GLN A 66 -5.50 3.51 10.42
N ILE A 67 -4.80 2.74 11.26
CA ILE A 67 -5.25 2.51 12.65
C ILE A 67 -5.15 3.80 13.45
N ASP A 68 -5.97 3.92 14.49
CA ASP A 68 -5.95 5.08 15.38
C ASP A 68 -5.16 4.83 16.67
N TYR A 69 -5.05 5.87 17.51
CA TYR A 69 -4.32 5.78 18.77
C TYR A 69 -4.91 4.77 19.75
N LEU A 70 -6.23 4.67 19.84
CA LEU A 70 -6.88 3.71 20.73
C LEU A 70 -6.58 2.28 20.29
N GLN A 71 -6.53 2.06 18.96
CA GLN A 71 -6.16 0.76 18.40
C GLN A 71 -4.70 0.43 18.69
N VAL A 72 -3.74 1.32 18.33
CA VAL A 72 -2.31 1.02 18.50
C VAL A 72 -1.92 0.83 19.96
N SER A 73 -2.57 1.55 20.89
CA SER A 73 -2.27 1.45 22.33
C SER A 73 -2.62 0.09 22.94
N LYS A 74 -3.55 -0.65 22.32
CA LYS A 74 -3.96 -2.00 22.73
C LYS A 74 -3.29 -3.13 21.94
N LEU A 75 -2.50 -2.78 20.90
CA LEU A 75 -1.87 -3.79 20.05
C LEU A 75 -0.53 -4.26 20.60
N MET A 76 -0.31 -5.57 20.46
CA MET A 76 0.95 -6.23 20.74
C MET A 76 1.43 -6.97 19.48
N PHE A 77 2.70 -6.80 19.13
CA PHE A 77 3.32 -7.40 17.95
C PHE A 77 4.47 -8.34 18.36
N PRO A 78 4.18 -9.59 18.78
CA PRO A 78 5.20 -10.51 19.28
C PRO A 78 6.28 -10.87 18.27
N LEU A 79 6.02 -10.69 16.97
CA LEU A 79 6.94 -11.02 15.87
C LEU A 79 7.82 -9.83 15.44
N GLY A 80 7.54 -8.63 15.94
CA GLY A 80 8.21 -7.40 15.49
C GLY A 80 9.72 -7.37 15.69
N GLY A 81 10.23 -8.01 16.76
CA GLY A 81 11.65 -8.13 17.07
C GLY A 81 12.35 -9.35 16.48
N LEU A 82 11.72 -10.07 15.55
CA LEU A 82 12.24 -11.33 14.99
C LEU A 82 12.35 -11.26 13.46
N MET A 83 13.42 -11.86 12.95
CA MET A 83 13.51 -12.13 11.51
C MET A 83 12.57 -13.28 11.12
N LYS A 84 12.03 -13.26 9.91
CA LYS A 84 11.13 -14.31 9.40
C LYS A 84 11.67 -15.73 9.56
N ARG A 85 12.99 -15.92 9.33
CA ARG A 85 13.66 -17.20 9.53
C ARG A 85 13.56 -17.70 10.97
N GLU A 86 13.76 -16.80 11.96
CA GLU A 86 13.68 -17.14 13.38
C GLU A 86 12.27 -17.55 13.79
N VAL A 87 11.25 -16.84 13.27
CA VAL A 87 9.85 -17.20 13.47
C VAL A 87 9.55 -18.61 12.94
N ARG A 88 10.08 -18.95 11.75
CA ARG A 88 9.94 -20.30 11.18
C ARG A 88 10.66 -21.36 12.02
N ASP A 89 11.85 -21.08 12.50
CA ASP A 89 12.62 -21.98 13.34
C ASP A 89 11.91 -22.24 14.69
N ILE A 90 11.36 -21.18 15.30
CA ILE A 90 10.53 -21.31 16.51
C ILE A 90 9.31 -22.17 16.24
N ALA A 91 8.59 -21.92 15.15
CA ALA A 91 7.40 -22.69 14.79
C ALA A 91 7.70 -24.16 14.53
N LEU A 92 8.85 -24.47 13.88
CA LEU A 92 9.31 -25.84 13.65
C LEU A 92 9.68 -26.55 14.97
N ARG A 93 10.43 -25.90 15.85
CA ARG A 93 10.76 -26.43 17.18
C ARG A 93 9.53 -26.69 18.03
N ALA A 94 8.55 -25.78 17.96
CA ALA A 94 7.27 -25.91 18.64
C ALA A 94 6.32 -26.92 17.95
N LYS A 95 6.76 -27.54 16.84
CA LYS A 95 5.98 -28.52 16.05
C LYS A 95 4.60 -28.00 15.63
N LEU A 96 4.51 -26.70 15.32
CA LEU A 96 3.24 -26.11 14.88
C LEU A 96 2.85 -26.65 13.50
N PRO A 97 1.59 -27.04 13.27
CA PRO A 97 1.12 -27.54 11.98
C PRO A 97 1.35 -26.54 10.83
N SER A 98 1.32 -25.25 11.15
CA SER A 98 1.51 -24.15 10.18
C SER A 98 2.96 -23.79 9.90
N ALA A 99 3.96 -24.40 10.56
CA ALA A 99 5.37 -24.02 10.48
C ALA A 99 5.93 -23.99 9.04
N ARG A 100 5.43 -24.89 8.16
CA ARG A 100 5.82 -24.97 6.75
C ARG A 100 4.85 -24.31 5.78
N ARG A 101 3.83 -23.62 6.29
CA ARG A 101 2.85 -22.93 5.45
C ARG A 101 3.54 -21.80 4.67
N ARG A 102 3.24 -21.70 3.38
CA ARG A 102 3.68 -20.57 2.55
C ARG A 102 3.01 -19.29 2.99
N ASP A 103 3.72 -18.16 2.81
CA ASP A 103 3.15 -16.85 3.06
C ASP A 103 1.93 -16.61 2.15
N SER A 104 0.95 -15.89 2.66
CA SER A 104 -0.23 -15.51 1.88
C SER A 104 0.19 -14.65 0.69
N GLN A 105 -0.41 -14.91 -0.46
CA GLN A 105 -0.26 -14.11 -1.66
C GLN A 105 -1.59 -13.44 -1.98
N GLY A 106 -1.58 -12.13 -2.25
CA GLY A 106 -2.79 -11.36 -2.53
C GLY A 106 -3.51 -10.86 -1.27
N ILE A 107 -4.80 -10.55 -1.41
CA ILE A 107 -5.61 -9.98 -0.32
C ILE A 107 -5.87 -11.03 0.75
N CYS A 108 -5.37 -10.78 1.98
CA CYS A 108 -5.26 -11.79 3.03
C CYS A 108 -6.60 -12.39 3.48
N PHE A 109 -7.69 -11.60 3.49
CA PHE A 109 -9.00 -12.04 3.96
C PHE A 109 -9.88 -12.69 2.89
N LEU A 110 -9.54 -12.52 1.62
CA LEU A 110 -10.25 -13.16 0.50
C LEU A 110 -9.66 -14.52 0.11
N GLY A 111 -8.46 -14.85 0.62
CA GLY A 111 -7.77 -16.09 0.28
C GLY A 111 -7.27 -16.12 -1.17
N LYS A 112 -7.28 -17.31 -1.78
CA LYS A 112 -6.86 -17.49 -3.17
C LYS A 112 -8.01 -17.16 -4.12
N ILE A 113 -8.24 -15.90 -4.39
CA ILE A 113 -9.17 -15.47 -5.43
C ILE A 113 -8.41 -14.88 -6.61
N ASN A 114 -8.98 -15.03 -7.79
CA ASN A 114 -8.56 -14.26 -8.94
C ASN A 114 -9.13 -12.85 -8.80
N TYR A 115 -8.26 -11.86 -8.60
CA TYR A 115 -8.68 -10.47 -8.42
C TYR A 115 -9.51 -9.95 -9.59
N ASN A 116 -9.14 -10.30 -10.83
CA ASN A 116 -9.86 -9.88 -12.01
C ASN A 116 -11.27 -10.50 -12.06
N ASP A 117 -11.43 -11.77 -11.66
CA ASP A 117 -12.75 -12.40 -11.59
C ASP A 117 -13.62 -11.76 -10.50
N PHE A 118 -13.02 -11.41 -9.37
CA PHE A 118 -13.72 -10.68 -8.31
C PHE A 118 -14.19 -9.30 -8.82
N VAL A 119 -13.31 -8.51 -9.41
CA VAL A 119 -13.66 -7.18 -9.94
C VAL A 119 -14.72 -7.29 -11.05
N ARG A 120 -14.58 -8.27 -11.93
CA ARG A 120 -15.55 -8.55 -13.01
C ARG A 120 -16.95 -8.81 -12.47
N ARG A 121 -17.07 -9.52 -11.35
CA ARG A 121 -18.38 -9.81 -10.73
C ARG A 121 -19.14 -8.55 -10.31
N PHE A 122 -18.42 -7.49 -9.90
CA PHE A 122 -19.04 -6.25 -9.42
C PHE A 122 -19.11 -5.14 -10.46
N LEU A 123 -18.15 -5.06 -11.38
CA LEU A 123 -18.04 -3.98 -12.35
C LEU A 123 -18.30 -4.43 -13.79
N GLY A 124 -18.38 -5.75 -14.02
CA GLY A 124 -18.53 -6.30 -15.37
C GLY A 124 -17.29 -6.11 -16.23
N GLU A 125 -17.49 -6.19 -17.52
CA GLU A 125 -16.52 -5.89 -18.56
C GLU A 125 -17.05 -4.79 -19.47
N LYS A 126 -16.17 -3.86 -19.89
CA LYS A 126 -16.46 -2.82 -20.87
C LYS A 126 -15.24 -2.69 -21.77
N GLU A 127 -15.41 -2.95 -23.04
CA GLU A 127 -14.32 -2.80 -24.01
C GLU A 127 -13.82 -1.36 -24.05
N GLY A 128 -12.50 -1.20 -24.05
CA GLY A 128 -11.81 0.07 -24.10
C GLY A 128 -10.51 -0.03 -24.88
N ARG A 129 -9.87 1.10 -25.13
CA ARG A 129 -8.68 1.20 -25.98
C ARG A 129 -7.40 1.28 -25.14
N ILE A 130 -6.34 0.64 -25.65
CA ILE A 130 -4.96 0.82 -25.18
C ILE A 130 -4.27 1.76 -26.17
N VAL A 131 -3.81 2.90 -25.69
CA VAL A 131 -3.25 3.97 -26.51
C VAL A 131 -1.82 4.26 -26.08
N GLU A 132 -0.88 4.34 -27.00
CA GLU A 132 0.47 4.83 -26.75
C GLU A 132 0.41 6.32 -26.45
N LEU A 133 0.93 6.74 -25.28
CA LEU A 133 0.78 8.11 -24.83
C LEU A 133 1.52 9.12 -25.73
N GLU A 134 2.71 8.75 -26.20
CA GLU A 134 3.62 9.61 -26.97
C GLU A 134 3.09 9.89 -28.39
N THR A 135 2.46 8.90 -29.01
CA THR A 135 2.04 8.98 -30.41
C THR A 135 0.54 9.09 -30.61
N GLY A 136 -0.25 8.78 -29.59
CA GLY A 136 -1.70 8.64 -29.70
C GLY A 136 -2.17 7.41 -30.48
N LYS A 137 -1.26 6.49 -30.84
CA LYS A 137 -1.58 5.29 -31.61
C LYS A 137 -2.33 4.28 -30.75
N ILE A 138 -3.40 3.73 -31.28
CA ILE A 138 -4.11 2.62 -30.66
C ILE A 138 -3.29 1.34 -30.89
N LEU A 139 -2.89 0.70 -29.76
CA LEU A 139 -2.07 -0.50 -29.75
C LEU A 139 -2.90 -1.77 -29.54
N GLY A 140 -4.10 -1.64 -28.96
CA GLY A 140 -4.94 -2.78 -28.66
C GLY A 140 -6.21 -2.38 -27.93
N ALA A 141 -6.89 -3.37 -27.35
CA ALA A 141 -8.09 -3.21 -26.55
C ALA A 141 -7.94 -3.87 -25.19
N HIS A 142 -8.74 -3.42 -24.21
CA HIS A 142 -8.87 -4.03 -22.89
C HIS A 142 -10.35 -4.19 -22.50
N ARG A 143 -10.62 -4.92 -21.42
CA ARG A 143 -11.97 -5.24 -20.96
C ARG A 143 -12.48 -4.37 -19.81
N GLY A 144 -11.83 -3.24 -19.57
CA GLY A 144 -12.17 -2.27 -18.53
C GLY A 144 -10.90 -1.70 -17.87
N TYR A 145 -10.82 -0.37 -17.76
CA TYR A 145 -9.66 0.30 -17.11
C TYR A 145 -9.46 -0.14 -15.65
N TRP A 146 -10.51 -0.63 -15.00
CA TRP A 146 -10.47 -1.10 -13.62
C TRP A 146 -9.66 -2.38 -13.40
N PHE A 147 -9.35 -3.13 -14.46
CA PHE A 147 -8.43 -4.26 -14.40
C PHE A 147 -6.97 -3.86 -14.47
N HIS A 148 -6.68 -2.57 -14.63
CA HIS A 148 -5.33 -2.06 -14.86
C HIS A 148 -4.93 -1.05 -13.78
N THR A 149 -3.66 -1.06 -13.41
CA THR A 149 -3.07 -0.16 -12.42
C THR A 149 -1.90 0.59 -13.04
N ILE A 150 -1.71 1.87 -12.67
CA ILE A 150 -0.54 2.65 -13.11
C ILE A 150 0.74 1.93 -12.66
N GLY A 151 1.71 1.82 -13.57
CA GLY A 151 2.93 1.06 -13.40
C GLY A 151 2.79 -0.44 -13.74
N GLN A 152 1.60 -0.92 -14.11
CA GLN A 152 1.40 -2.32 -14.51
C GLN A 152 2.05 -2.59 -15.88
N ARG A 153 2.82 -3.70 -15.94
CA ARG A 153 3.46 -4.19 -17.17
C ARG A 153 2.78 -5.44 -17.71
N LYS A 154 2.40 -6.36 -16.82
CA LYS A 154 1.86 -7.68 -17.20
C LYS A 154 0.37 -7.59 -17.55
N GLY A 155 -0.08 -8.46 -18.46
CA GLY A 155 -1.50 -8.61 -18.77
C GLY A 155 -2.07 -7.58 -19.75
N LEU A 156 -1.21 -6.82 -20.46
CA LEU A 156 -1.64 -5.86 -21.49
C LEU A 156 -1.89 -6.51 -22.86
N GLY A 157 -1.34 -7.70 -23.10
CA GLY A 157 -1.51 -8.41 -24.39
C GLY A 157 -0.82 -7.72 -25.59
N LEU A 158 0.12 -6.81 -25.32
CA LEU A 158 0.82 -6.05 -26.35
C LEU A 158 2.17 -6.69 -26.71
N SER A 159 2.52 -6.64 -27.98
CA SER A 159 3.84 -6.99 -28.50
C SER A 159 4.75 -5.75 -28.58
N GLY A 160 6.05 -5.98 -28.80
CA GLY A 160 7.03 -4.89 -29.01
C GLY A 160 7.37 -4.05 -27.77
N GLY A 161 7.02 -4.55 -26.55
CA GLY A 161 7.30 -3.87 -25.27
C GLY A 161 8.75 -3.88 -24.84
N PRO A 162 9.02 -3.57 -23.56
CA PRO A 162 8.04 -3.53 -22.45
C PRO A 162 7.12 -2.29 -22.48
N TRP A 163 5.84 -2.53 -22.19
CA TRP A 163 4.82 -1.49 -22.06
C TRP A 163 4.38 -1.33 -20.60
N PHE A 164 4.17 -0.09 -20.15
CA PHE A 164 3.71 0.21 -18.81
C PHE A 164 2.48 1.11 -18.86
N VAL A 165 1.48 0.85 -18.04
CA VAL A 165 0.33 1.74 -17.87
C VAL A 165 0.80 3.01 -17.17
N VAL A 166 0.63 4.16 -17.78
CA VAL A 166 1.07 5.46 -17.25
C VAL A 166 -0.10 6.38 -16.89
N ARG A 167 -1.25 6.23 -17.54
CA ARG A 167 -2.44 7.03 -17.27
C ARG A 167 -3.71 6.23 -17.58
N LYS A 168 -4.80 6.56 -16.89
CA LYS A 168 -6.15 6.06 -17.18
C LYS A 168 -7.10 7.21 -17.40
N ASP A 169 -7.91 7.11 -18.43
CA ASP A 169 -9.08 7.95 -18.64
C ASP A 169 -10.31 7.12 -18.32
N THR A 170 -10.96 7.47 -17.22
CA THR A 170 -12.11 6.71 -16.70
C THR A 170 -13.39 6.97 -17.46
N ASP A 171 -13.54 8.15 -18.04
CA ASP A 171 -14.73 8.59 -18.75
C ASP A 171 -14.77 7.97 -20.14
N GLU A 172 -13.65 8.03 -20.84
CA GLU A 172 -13.49 7.46 -22.18
C GLU A 172 -13.14 5.96 -22.18
N ASN A 173 -12.92 5.36 -20.99
CA ASN A 173 -12.47 3.98 -20.83
C ASN A 173 -11.21 3.67 -21.66
N VAL A 174 -10.19 4.52 -21.51
CA VAL A 174 -8.91 4.40 -22.20
C VAL A 174 -7.78 4.21 -21.18
N ILE A 175 -6.86 3.29 -21.47
CA ILE A 175 -5.59 3.22 -20.76
C ILE A 175 -4.47 3.70 -21.68
N TYR A 176 -3.62 4.57 -21.16
CA TYR A 176 -2.44 5.05 -21.86
C TYR A 176 -1.23 4.26 -21.38
N VAL A 177 -0.42 3.84 -22.34
CA VAL A 177 0.80 3.08 -22.08
C VAL A 177 2.00 3.79 -22.69
N SER A 178 3.16 3.62 -22.05
CA SER A 178 4.45 4.12 -22.54
C SER A 178 5.45 2.97 -22.64
N ARG A 179 6.35 3.05 -23.61
CA ARG A 179 7.33 2.00 -23.90
C ARG A 179 8.67 2.26 -23.20
N GLY A 180 9.29 1.20 -22.67
CA GLY A 180 10.62 1.25 -22.06
C GLY A 180 10.59 1.35 -20.53
N TYR A 181 11.78 1.30 -19.90
CA TYR A 181 11.93 1.29 -18.44
C TYR A 181 12.23 2.66 -17.84
N ASP A 182 12.73 3.60 -18.64
CA ASP A 182 13.27 4.90 -18.18
C ASP A 182 12.59 6.08 -18.85
N THR A 183 11.27 6.03 -18.97
CA THR A 183 10.55 7.17 -19.50
C THR A 183 10.26 8.18 -18.40
N GLU A 184 10.41 9.46 -18.66
CA GLU A 184 10.06 10.57 -17.77
C GLU A 184 8.61 10.47 -17.29
N LEU A 185 7.71 9.88 -18.09
CA LEU A 185 6.29 9.69 -17.82
C LEU A 185 6.00 8.57 -16.79
N GLN A 186 6.97 7.67 -16.55
CA GLN A 186 6.83 6.56 -15.60
C GLN A 186 7.41 6.88 -14.23
N TYR A 187 8.34 7.84 -14.18
CA TYR A 187 9.11 8.18 -13.01
C TYR A 187 8.92 9.67 -12.70
N GLY A 188 8.60 9.95 -11.47
CA GLY A 188 8.52 11.31 -10.93
C GLY A 188 9.30 11.43 -9.64
N HIS A 189 9.65 12.63 -9.25
CA HIS A 189 10.24 12.93 -7.94
C HIS A 189 9.21 13.47 -6.96
N GLU A 190 8.01 13.79 -7.43
CA GLU A 190 7.02 14.51 -6.64
C GLU A 190 5.66 13.82 -6.70
N PHE A 191 4.96 13.83 -5.58
CA PHE A 191 3.57 13.41 -5.52
C PHE A 191 2.81 14.11 -4.39
N GLY A 192 1.55 14.42 -4.64
CA GLY A 192 0.64 14.98 -3.65
C GLY A 192 0.09 13.92 -2.71
N MET A 193 -0.04 14.28 -1.44
CA MET A 193 -0.74 13.50 -0.43
C MET A 193 -1.89 14.33 0.14
N GLN A 194 -3.01 13.68 0.37
CA GLN A 194 -4.21 14.26 0.97
C GLN A 194 -4.63 13.45 2.19
N ASP A 195 -5.48 14.05 3.02
CA ASP A 195 -6.11 13.36 4.15
C ASP A 195 -5.09 12.70 5.10
N PHE A 196 -4.11 13.48 5.58
CA PHE A 196 -3.13 12.97 6.56
C PHE A 196 -3.82 12.44 7.81
N HIS A 197 -3.51 11.20 8.13
CA HIS A 197 -3.94 10.53 9.35
C HIS A 197 -2.74 10.32 10.27
N PHE A 198 -2.78 10.90 11.45
CA PHE A 198 -1.75 10.72 12.48
C PHE A 198 -2.23 9.66 13.48
N ILE A 199 -1.50 8.56 13.60
CA ILE A 199 -1.86 7.46 14.51
C ILE A 199 -1.75 7.91 15.96
N THR A 200 -0.67 8.57 16.34
CA THR A 200 -0.41 9.00 17.73
C THR A 200 -0.64 10.50 17.90
N GLU A 201 0.12 11.31 17.20
CA GLU A 201 0.00 12.77 17.20
C GLU A 201 0.66 13.35 15.95
N ASN A 202 0.34 14.60 15.62
CA ASN A 202 0.99 15.31 14.54
C ASN A 202 2.36 15.83 15.00
N PRO A 203 3.50 15.24 14.58
CA PRO A 203 4.82 15.68 15.01
C PRO A 203 5.26 16.99 14.32
N TRP A 204 4.49 17.47 13.35
CA TRP A 204 4.81 18.63 12.50
C TRP A 204 3.86 19.81 12.73
N GLU A 205 3.15 19.83 13.86
CA GLU A 205 2.24 20.92 14.18
C GLU A 205 3.01 22.25 14.29
N GLY A 206 2.54 23.27 13.55
CA GLY A 206 3.18 24.60 13.51
C GLY A 206 4.44 24.70 12.64
N VAL A 207 4.97 23.61 12.10
CA VAL A 207 6.14 23.64 11.20
C VAL A 207 5.67 24.09 9.82
N LYS A 208 6.28 25.20 9.30
CA LYS A 208 6.02 25.77 7.97
C LYS A 208 7.11 25.45 6.96
N GLU A 209 8.25 25.02 7.43
CA GLU A 209 9.41 24.72 6.60
C GLU A 209 9.31 23.34 5.99
N ALA A 210 10.16 23.05 4.98
CA ALA A 210 10.30 21.73 4.39
C ALA A 210 10.80 20.73 5.45
N ILE A 211 10.07 19.65 5.66
CA ILE A 211 10.36 18.66 6.71
C ILE A 211 11.10 17.48 6.05
N PRO A 212 12.34 17.16 6.48
CA PRO A 212 12.99 15.92 6.07
C PRO A 212 12.19 14.72 6.54
N VAL A 213 11.86 13.81 5.64
CA VAL A 213 11.05 12.62 5.93
C VAL A 213 11.62 11.38 5.25
N THR A 214 11.20 10.23 5.75
CA THR A 214 11.28 8.97 5.02
C THR A 214 9.87 8.47 4.77
N PHE A 215 9.63 7.83 3.62
CA PHE A 215 8.29 7.42 3.26
C PHE A 215 8.26 6.11 2.45
N LYS A 216 7.09 5.47 2.43
CA LYS A 216 6.73 4.35 1.54
C LYS A 216 5.42 4.67 0.84
N ILE A 217 5.31 4.35 -0.46
CA ILE A 217 4.08 4.55 -1.25
C ILE A 217 3.34 3.23 -1.46
N ARG A 218 4.04 2.12 -1.36
CA ARG A 218 3.54 0.76 -1.50
C ARG A 218 4.26 -0.12 -0.49
N HIS A 219 3.79 -1.35 -0.38
CA HIS A 219 4.55 -2.34 0.36
C HIS A 219 5.93 -2.56 -0.30
N ALA A 220 6.94 -2.01 0.33
CA ALA A 220 8.34 -2.06 -0.10
C ALA A 220 9.23 -2.27 1.13
N PRO A 221 10.38 -2.98 1.00
CA PRO A 221 11.26 -3.23 2.13
C PRO A 221 11.94 -1.96 2.65
N GLU A 222 12.15 -0.97 1.79
CA GLU A 222 12.94 0.22 2.10
C GLU A 222 12.06 1.46 2.17
N PHE A 223 12.44 2.38 3.07
CA PHE A 223 11.94 3.74 3.11
C PHE A 223 12.77 4.63 2.19
N ILE A 224 12.10 5.43 1.39
CA ILE A 224 12.71 6.41 0.50
C ILE A 224 12.85 7.72 1.27
N ARG A 225 13.96 8.44 1.06
CA ARG A 225 14.18 9.76 1.64
C ARG A 225 13.55 10.85 0.78
N GLY A 226 13.12 11.92 1.44
CA GLY A 226 12.56 13.08 0.76
C GLY A 226 12.23 14.21 1.71
N LYS A 227 11.48 15.16 1.19
CA LYS A 227 10.99 16.33 1.94
C LYS A 227 9.49 16.42 1.81
N LEU A 228 8.83 16.67 2.92
CA LEU A 228 7.42 17.00 2.98
C LEU A 228 7.27 18.52 2.94
N LEU A 229 6.58 19.02 1.93
CA LEU A 229 6.17 20.42 1.80
C LEU A 229 4.67 20.51 2.12
N ARG A 230 4.28 21.54 2.83
CA ARG A 230 2.87 21.75 3.23
C ARG A 230 2.46 23.16 2.84
N ASP A 231 1.32 23.28 2.18
CA ASP A 231 0.68 24.55 1.86
C ASP A 231 -0.83 24.48 2.16
N GLU A 232 -1.54 25.53 1.82
CA GLU A 232 -2.99 25.63 2.02
C GLU A 232 -3.79 24.63 1.16
N THR A 233 -3.19 24.07 0.12
CA THR A 233 -3.84 23.16 -0.85
C THR A 233 -3.62 21.69 -0.54
N GLY A 234 -2.60 21.37 0.28
CA GLY A 234 -2.28 19.99 0.65
C GLY A 234 -0.83 19.76 1.06
N CYS A 235 -0.39 18.55 0.86
CA CYS A 235 0.98 18.13 1.12
C CYS A 235 1.61 17.54 -0.12
N LEU A 236 2.85 17.95 -0.39
CA LEU A 236 3.68 17.47 -1.49
C LEU A 236 4.90 16.74 -0.90
N ILE A 237 5.15 15.54 -1.35
CA ILE A 237 6.42 14.85 -1.09
C ILE A 237 7.34 15.05 -2.29
N VAL A 238 8.55 15.53 -2.00
CA VAL A 238 9.65 15.62 -2.97
C VAL A 238 10.68 14.56 -2.60
N SER A 239 10.81 13.56 -3.44
CA SER A 239 11.70 12.40 -3.25
C SER A 239 13.12 12.70 -3.71
N GLU A 240 14.12 12.16 -3.01
CA GLU A 240 15.50 12.17 -3.46
C GLU A 240 15.75 11.20 -4.64
N GLU A 241 14.88 10.20 -4.81
CA GLU A 241 14.96 9.18 -5.85
C GLU A 241 13.77 9.27 -6.81
N LYS A 242 13.95 8.81 -8.03
CA LYS A 242 12.85 8.65 -8.99
C LYS A 242 11.89 7.56 -8.54
N LEU A 243 10.61 7.87 -8.52
CA LEU A 243 9.52 7.01 -8.05
C LEU A 243 8.73 6.46 -9.22
N GLN A 244 8.53 5.15 -9.25
CA GLN A 244 7.73 4.51 -10.29
C GLN A 244 6.35 4.11 -9.79
N GLY A 245 5.34 4.31 -10.64
CA GLY A 245 4.03 3.69 -10.47
C GLY A 245 3.22 4.24 -9.31
N ILE A 246 3.34 5.53 -9.01
CA ILE A 246 2.46 6.24 -8.09
C ILE A 246 1.06 6.27 -8.71
N ALA A 247 0.08 5.79 -7.97
CA ALA A 247 -1.30 5.74 -8.45
C ALA A 247 -2.25 6.36 -7.42
N PRO A 248 -3.22 7.15 -7.87
CA PRO A 248 -4.25 7.70 -7.00
C PRO A 248 -4.99 6.62 -6.21
N GLY A 249 -5.27 6.88 -4.94
CA GLY A 249 -5.95 5.97 -4.02
C GLY A 249 -5.06 4.98 -3.30
N GLN A 250 -3.74 5.05 -3.49
CA GLN A 250 -2.77 4.33 -2.67
C GLN A 250 -2.53 5.05 -1.35
N PHE A 251 -2.20 4.29 -0.31
CA PHE A 251 -1.74 4.85 0.95
C PHE A 251 -0.23 5.10 0.89
N GLY A 252 0.18 6.31 1.25
CA GLY A 252 1.55 6.65 1.56
C GLY A 252 1.75 6.69 3.08
N VAL A 253 2.89 6.22 3.55
CA VAL A 253 3.30 6.28 4.96
C VAL A 253 4.55 7.13 5.06
N VAL A 254 4.53 8.10 5.93
CA VAL A 254 5.61 9.06 6.18
C VAL A 254 6.08 8.91 7.62
#